data_ae7ce49af4e4d4fd86074d81ab7daa51
#
_entry.id   ae7ce49af4e4d4fd86074d81ab7daa51
#
_cell.length_a   1.000
_cell.length_b   1.000
_cell.length_c   1.000
_cell.angle_alpha   90.00
_cell.angle_beta   90.00
_cell.angle_gamma   90.00
#
_symmetry.space_group_name_H-M   'P 1'
#
loop_
_entity.id
_entity.type
_entity.pdbx_description
1 polymer ?
#
loop_
_entity_poly.entity_id
_entity_poly.type
_entity_poly.pdbx_seq_one_letter_code
_entity_poly.pdbx_strand_id
1 'polypeptide(L)'
;MRPLLLLSLTLFLSAQACARITESHGYAQFGTLKYPSDFGHFDWANPAAPKGGTLRIMALGTFDTLNPYTFKGVSPSSTADFLQYGVSELNEPLMAGSGLYDPSGDEPASNYGLIAESVEYNESRSWVVFNLRKEARFHDGKPITAQDVAFSYRVLSKQGHPQYRTDLKEVQRVDVLGRHRVRFVLKRSGNPLLILRLGELPVLPRHYWKGKDFQATTYVPPLGSGPYRIVQVQPGRRLVFERVKDWWGKDLPVNRGKYNFDRVEVDFYRDSNVAFEAFKAGHFDFYIEHQAKNWANGYSFPAVTAGEVIRAEIPHRIPTQTQGLFFNTRRHLFGKRSVREALGLMFDFEWTNRALFNNAYQRATSYYPNSEFSATGKPEGEERLLLSNYRRKLPKRLFREPFQMPVTDGHGIPRDTLRRTLALLADAGWKLSGERLVNGQGEPLSFEILLVNPNLERILQPYAENLASIGIEARLRTVDRAQYKHRLDQFDFDMILLTLPQTLSPGLEQWLYFHSSQARLKGGKNYAGISHPAVDGLLDSLLAAQTREQQIAATRALDRVLLWQHYSIPNWYTGHHRLAYRNKFAFVRTPPYTLGLRAWWLKPTEKAQ
;
A
#
# COMPACT_ATOMS: atom_id res chain seq x y z
N MET A 1 -42.54 74.46 0.65
CA MET A 1 -42.67 73.03 0.95
C MET A 1 -41.43 72.33 0.44
N ARG A 2 -40.53 71.97 1.34
CA ARG A 2 -39.29 71.17 1.04
C ARG A 2 -39.55 69.69 1.42
N PRO A 3 -39.24 68.72 0.61
CA PRO A 3 -39.23 67.32 1.08
C PRO A 3 -37.89 66.95 1.71
N LEU A 4 -37.97 66.35 2.89
CA LEU A 4 -36.86 65.70 3.59
C LEU A 4 -36.39 64.43 2.82
N LEU A 5 -35.11 64.39 2.48
CA LEU A 5 -34.42 63.15 2.08
C LEU A 5 -34.01 62.38 3.34
N LEU A 6 -34.60 61.20 3.54
CA LEU A 6 -34.13 60.24 4.51
C LEU A 6 -32.96 59.46 3.89
N LEU A 7 -31.77 59.64 4.44
CA LEU A 7 -30.56 58.84 4.11
C LEU A 7 -30.55 57.58 4.98
N SER A 8 -30.90 56.42 4.41
CA SER A 8 -30.78 55.12 5.07
C SER A 8 -29.34 54.66 5.00
N LEU A 9 -28.64 54.74 6.13
CA LEU A 9 -27.28 54.20 6.33
C LEU A 9 -27.39 52.70 6.56
N THR A 10 -27.20 51.89 5.51
CA THR A 10 -27.06 50.41 5.62
C THR A 10 -25.66 50.12 6.14
N LEU A 11 -25.55 49.74 7.42
CA LEU A 11 -24.35 49.13 7.99
C LEU A 11 -24.17 47.75 7.37
N PHE A 12 -23.19 47.61 6.50
CA PHE A 12 -22.62 46.29 6.13
C PHE A 12 -21.79 45.77 7.31
N LEU A 13 -22.38 44.94 8.18
CA LEU A 13 -21.61 44.07 9.06
C LEU A 13 -20.94 43.00 8.18
N SER A 14 -19.70 43.24 7.82
CA SER A 14 -18.82 42.18 7.35
C SER A 14 -18.57 41.22 8.52
N ALA A 15 -19.35 40.15 8.62
CA ALA A 15 -19.01 39.00 9.46
C ALA A 15 -17.71 38.43 8.91
N GLN A 16 -16.58 38.84 9.48
CA GLN A 16 -15.35 38.04 9.36
C GLN A 16 -15.64 36.67 10.00
N ALA A 17 -15.97 35.69 9.16
CA ALA A 17 -15.98 34.32 9.60
C ALA A 17 -14.57 34.03 10.12
N CYS A 18 -14.41 34.03 11.43
CA CYS A 18 -13.19 33.55 12.09
C CYS A 18 -13.02 32.11 11.63
N ALA A 19 -12.10 31.85 10.70
CA ALA A 19 -11.83 30.52 10.21
C ALA A 19 -11.50 29.63 11.42
N ARG A 20 -12.36 28.65 11.70
CA ARG A 20 -12.25 27.76 12.85
C ARG A 20 -10.90 27.04 12.79
N ILE A 21 -10.07 27.26 13.79
CA ILE A 21 -8.80 26.55 13.98
C ILE A 21 -9.10 25.34 14.85
N THR A 22 -8.68 24.17 14.41
CA THR A 22 -8.72 22.92 15.17
C THR A 22 -7.34 22.64 15.70
N GLU A 23 -7.21 22.43 17.00
CA GLU A 23 -6.02 21.87 17.65
C GLU A 23 -6.36 20.48 18.19
N SER A 24 -5.47 19.49 17.99
CA SER A 24 -5.70 18.12 18.40
C SER A 24 -4.38 17.39 18.71
N HIS A 25 -4.45 16.37 19.57
CA HIS A 25 -3.36 15.43 19.89
C HIS A 25 -3.04 14.46 18.74
N GLY A 26 -3.82 14.49 17.68
CA GLY A 26 -3.67 13.65 16.51
C GLY A 26 -4.44 14.21 15.32
N TYR A 27 -4.32 13.58 14.18
CA TYR A 27 -5.02 13.94 12.96
C TYR A 27 -5.65 12.71 12.31
N ALA A 28 -6.94 12.75 12.06
CA ALA A 28 -7.64 11.81 11.21
C ALA A 28 -7.93 12.44 9.86
N GLN A 29 -7.70 11.72 8.78
CA GLN A 29 -8.03 12.20 7.44
C GLN A 29 -9.53 12.50 7.33
N PHE A 30 -10.36 11.66 7.91
CA PHE A 30 -11.81 11.78 7.97
C PHE A 30 -12.31 11.46 9.38
N GLY A 31 -13.39 12.13 9.79
CA GLY A 31 -14.06 11.87 11.05
C GLY A 31 -13.23 12.27 12.28
N THR A 32 -13.35 11.45 13.34
CA THR A 32 -12.70 11.64 14.63
C THR A 32 -11.68 10.55 14.89
N LEU A 33 -10.69 10.84 15.72
CA LEU A 33 -9.70 9.88 16.19
C LEU A 33 -10.37 8.81 17.07
N LYS A 34 -9.94 7.56 16.92
CA LYS A 34 -10.39 6.44 17.75
C LYS A 34 -9.96 6.60 19.20
N TYR A 35 -8.72 7.00 19.42
CA TYR A 35 -8.16 7.17 20.76
C TYR A 35 -8.31 8.62 21.21
N PRO A 36 -8.89 8.87 22.41
CA PRO A 36 -9.05 10.21 22.98
C PRO A 36 -7.70 10.81 23.39
N SER A 37 -7.66 12.10 23.71
CA SER A 37 -6.42 12.82 24.03
C SER A 37 -5.68 12.31 25.27
N ASP A 38 -6.38 11.64 26.17
CA ASP A 38 -5.89 11.08 27.43
C ASP A 38 -5.65 9.56 27.38
N PHE A 39 -5.66 8.94 26.16
CA PHE A 39 -5.42 7.52 26.04
C PHE A 39 -4.06 7.10 26.61
N GLY A 40 -4.01 5.96 27.27
CA GLY A 40 -2.78 5.48 27.92
C GLY A 40 -1.85 4.68 27.02
N HIS A 41 -2.40 3.92 26.08
CA HIS A 41 -1.69 3.06 25.11
C HIS A 41 -2.67 2.57 24.04
N PHE A 42 -2.16 2.04 22.95
CA PHE A 42 -3.02 1.37 21.96
C PHE A 42 -3.56 0.04 22.50
N ASP A 43 -4.80 -0.31 22.17
CA ASP A 43 -5.50 -1.51 22.65
C ASP A 43 -4.77 -2.84 22.35
N TRP A 44 -3.90 -2.86 21.37
CA TRP A 44 -3.13 -4.02 20.94
C TRP A 44 -1.72 -4.09 21.54
N ALA A 45 -1.36 -3.14 22.41
CA ALA A 45 -0.09 -3.10 23.12
C ALA A 45 -0.30 -3.36 24.63
N ASN A 46 0.59 -4.13 25.25
CA ASN A 46 0.59 -4.36 26.70
C ASN A 46 1.59 -3.42 27.37
N PRO A 47 1.14 -2.39 28.12
CA PRO A 47 2.03 -1.47 28.80
C PRO A 47 2.94 -2.15 29.86
N ALA A 48 2.52 -3.30 30.39
CA ALA A 48 3.27 -4.12 31.34
C ALA A 48 4.16 -5.18 30.67
N ALA A 49 4.27 -5.17 29.32
CA ALA A 49 5.12 -6.13 28.63
C ALA A 49 6.58 -6.04 29.10
N PRO A 50 7.21 -7.19 29.49
CA PRO A 50 8.58 -7.19 29.93
C PRO A 50 9.52 -6.74 28.79
N LYS A 51 10.51 -5.94 29.15
CA LYS A 51 11.58 -5.52 28.25
C LYS A 51 12.76 -6.48 28.40
N GLY A 52 13.35 -6.90 27.28
CA GLY A 52 14.54 -7.73 27.31
C GLY A 52 14.69 -8.69 26.15
N GLY A 53 15.86 -9.31 26.10
CA GLY A 53 16.21 -10.37 25.17
C GLY A 53 16.42 -9.93 23.73
N THR A 54 16.56 -10.94 22.86
CA THR A 54 16.90 -10.76 21.45
C THR A 54 15.80 -11.31 20.55
N LEU A 55 15.41 -10.52 19.56
CA LEU A 55 14.60 -10.92 18.42
C LEU A 55 15.54 -11.13 17.22
N ARG A 56 15.54 -12.32 16.64
CA ARG A 56 16.27 -12.64 15.42
C ARG A 56 15.29 -12.75 14.25
N ILE A 57 15.50 -11.97 13.22
CA ILE A 57 14.64 -11.89 12.04
C ILE A 57 15.46 -11.99 10.76
N MET A 58 14.78 -12.23 9.66
CA MET A 58 15.36 -12.23 8.33
C MET A 58 14.82 -11.10 7.47
N ALA A 59 15.55 -10.73 6.44
CA ALA A 59 15.09 -9.92 5.33
C ALA A 59 15.51 -10.56 4.01
N LEU A 60 14.61 -10.56 3.02
CA LEU A 60 14.95 -11.09 1.69
C LEU A 60 15.54 -9.98 0.83
N GLY A 61 16.80 -10.16 0.41
CA GLY A 61 17.52 -9.19 -0.40
C GLY A 61 18.92 -8.89 0.12
N THR A 62 19.37 -7.66 -0.02
CA THR A 62 20.68 -7.15 0.43
C THR A 62 20.58 -5.65 0.65
N PHE A 63 21.65 -5.02 1.14
CA PHE A 63 21.77 -3.57 1.22
C PHE A 63 23.21 -3.12 0.91
N ASP A 64 23.34 -1.92 0.37
CA ASP A 64 24.63 -1.26 0.09
C ASP A 64 24.69 0.17 0.65
N THR A 65 23.62 0.60 1.31
CA THR A 65 23.56 1.88 2.02
C THR A 65 22.68 1.77 3.28
N LEU A 66 22.99 2.56 4.31
CA LEU A 66 22.16 2.72 5.50
C LEU A 66 21.33 4.00 5.49
N ASN A 67 21.37 4.78 4.40
CA ASN A 67 20.50 5.93 4.22
C ASN A 67 19.18 5.53 3.57
N PRO A 68 18.05 5.47 4.31
CA PRO A 68 16.76 5.02 3.77
C PRO A 68 16.00 6.11 3.01
N TYR A 69 16.51 7.33 3.00
CA TYR A 69 15.78 8.51 2.53
C TYR A 69 16.08 8.88 1.08
N THR A 70 17.08 8.26 0.46
CA THR A 70 17.50 8.55 -0.92
C THR A 70 17.17 7.41 -1.88
N PHE A 71 17.29 7.70 -3.18
CA PHE A 71 17.10 6.71 -4.24
C PHE A 71 18.42 6.03 -4.65
N LYS A 72 19.56 6.52 -4.17
CA LYS A 72 20.87 5.92 -4.47
C LYS A 72 21.15 4.75 -3.54
N GLY A 73 21.53 3.63 -4.12
CA GLY A 73 21.79 2.39 -3.40
C GLY A 73 20.54 1.63 -2.98
N VAL A 74 20.75 0.50 -2.34
CA VAL A 74 19.72 -0.40 -1.81
C VAL A 74 19.73 -0.29 -0.29
N SER A 75 18.73 0.39 0.27
CA SER A 75 18.56 0.50 1.72
C SER A 75 17.94 -0.78 2.30
N PRO A 76 18.21 -1.14 3.56
CA PRO A 76 17.51 -2.22 4.27
C PRO A 76 15.99 -2.08 4.21
N SER A 77 15.46 -0.86 4.31
CA SER A 77 14.02 -0.56 4.22
C SER A 77 13.41 -0.77 2.84
N SER A 78 14.19 -1.11 1.83
CA SER A 78 13.65 -1.50 0.51
C SER A 78 13.04 -2.90 0.49
N THR A 79 13.24 -3.71 1.53
CA THR A 79 12.65 -5.06 1.66
C THR A 79 11.34 -4.99 2.45
N ALA A 80 10.28 -5.59 1.90
CA ALA A 80 8.97 -5.60 2.54
C ALA A 80 8.99 -6.27 3.94
N ASP A 81 9.77 -7.34 4.08
CA ASP A 81 9.90 -8.05 5.35
C ASP A 81 10.52 -7.16 6.42
N PHE A 82 11.59 -6.43 6.10
CA PHE A 82 12.26 -5.54 7.03
C PHE A 82 11.34 -4.44 7.57
N LEU A 83 10.50 -3.86 6.71
CA LEU A 83 9.55 -2.81 7.10
C LEU A 83 8.52 -3.29 8.13
N GLN A 84 8.10 -4.56 8.07
CA GLN A 84 7.08 -5.10 8.98
C GLN A 84 7.59 -5.25 10.42
N TYR A 85 8.90 -5.32 10.62
CA TYR A 85 9.49 -5.50 11.96
C TYR A 85 9.63 -4.21 12.76
N GLY A 86 9.42 -3.05 12.15
CA GLY A 86 9.40 -1.76 12.84
C GLY A 86 10.75 -1.28 13.38
N VAL A 87 11.87 -1.80 12.87
CA VAL A 87 13.23 -1.32 13.20
C VAL A 87 13.80 -0.40 12.13
N SER A 88 13.04 -0.14 11.08
CA SER A 88 13.45 0.71 9.94
C SER A 88 13.48 2.20 10.27
N GLU A 89 12.80 2.63 11.33
CA GLU A 89 12.65 4.03 11.71
C GLU A 89 13.81 4.48 12.61
N LEU A 90 14.88 4.87 11.96
CA LEU A 90 16.03 5.45 12.68
C LEU A 90 15.74 6.87 13.16
N ASN A 91 14.96 7.64 12.40
CA ASN A 91 14.52 8.99 12.75
C ASN A 91 13.00 9.00 12.89
N GLU A 92 12.52 9.40 14.06
CA GLU A 92 11.10 9.50 14.33
C GLU A 92 10.41 10.53 13.43
N PRO A 93 9.17 10.28 13.00
CA PRO A 93 8.36 11.28 12.32
C PRO A 93 7.73 12.28 13.29
N LEU A 94 7.09 13.31 12.75
CA LEU A 94 6.35 14.28 13.55
C LEU A 94 5.23 13.61 14.35
N MET A 95 4.52 12.66 13.73
CA MET A 95 3.41 11.95 14.34
C MET A 95 3.54 10.45 14.07
N ALA A 96 3.19 9.61 15.06
CA ALA A 96 3.08 8.17 14.90
C ALA A 96 1.76 7.83 14.21
N GLY A 97 1.80 7.01 13.17
CA GLY A 97 0.55 6.75 12.55
C GLY A 97 0.48 5.80 11.39
N SER A 98 -0.60 5.98 10.69
CA SER A 98 -1.15 5.12 9.68
C SER A 98 -0.55 5.36 8.28
N GLY A 99 0.76 5.56 8.18
CA GLY A 99 1.43 5.64 6.89
C GLY A 99 1.15 4.46 5.98
N LEU A 100 1.56 4.56 4.73
CA LEU A 100 1.48 3.48 3.76
C LEU A 100 2.15 2.19 4.28
N TYR A 101 3.12 2.35 5.17
CA TYR A 101 3.99 1.29 5.66
C TYR A 101 3.91 1.05 7.18
N ASP A 102 3.24 1.94 7.92
CA ASP A 102 3.12 1.86 9.37
C ASP A 102 1.77 2.38 9.86
N PRO A 103 0.68 1.64 9.62
CA PRO A 103 -0.62 2.01 10.15
C PRO A 103 -0.59 2.01 11.68
N SER A 104 -1.43 2.85 12.32
CA SER A 104 -1.66 2.85 13.78
C SER A 104 -2.04 1.46 14.31
N GLY A 105 -2.35 0.56 13.42
CA GLY A 105 -2.65 -0.84 13.67
C GLY A 105 -4.13 -1.16 13.62
N ASP A 106 -4.98 -0.37 14.20
CA ASP A 106 -6.41 -0.65 14.32
C ASP A 106 -7.34 0.49 13.89
N GLU A 107 -6.78 1.53 13.29
CA GLU A 107 -7.49 2.67 12.74
C GLU A 107 -6.86 3.09 11.40
N PRO A 108 -7.63 3.22 10.31
CA PRO A 108 -7.09 3.65 9.03
C PRO A 108 -6.92 5.18 9.00
N ALA A 109 -5.91 5.66 8.27
CA ALA A 109 -5.73 7.05 7.89
C ALA A 109 -5.73 8.04 9.07
N SER A 110 -5.08 7.69 10.18
CA SER A 110 -4.96 8.49 11.40
C SER A 110 -3.53 8.52 11.92
N ASN A 111 -3.12 9.66 12.48
CA ASN A 111 -1.82 9.86 13.13
C ASN A 111 -2.01 10.44 14.52
N TYR A 112 -1.14 10.06 15.46
CA TYR A 112 -1.12 10.53 16.84
C TYR A 112 0.20 11.21 17.17
N GLY A 113 0.19 12.15 18.09
CA GLY A 113 1.36 12.93 18.43
C GLY A 113 2.57 12.08 18.86
N LEU A 114 3.73 12.34 18.25
CA LEU A 114 5.03 11.73 18.57
C LEU A 114 6.06 12.83 18.83
N ILE A 115 6.88 13.25 17.84
CA ILE A 115 7.72 14.46 18.00
C ILE A 115 6.84 15.71 18.17
N ALA A 116 5.75 15.81 17.41
CA ALA A 116 4.72 16.80 17.68
C ALA A 116 3.80 16.30 18.81
N GLU A 117 3.52 17.15 19.80
CA GLU A 117 2.53 16.88 20.85
C GLU A 117 1.10 17.19 20.39
N SER A 118 0.95 18.18 19.52
CA SER A 118 -0.33 18.56 18.91
C SER A 118 -0.16 19.08 17.48
N VAL A 119 -1.26 19.09 16.76
CA VAL A 119 -1.38 19.63 15.41
C VAL A 119 -2.50 20.64 15.35
N GLU A 120 -2.25 21.80 14.70
CA GLU A 120 -3.25 22.83 14.46
C GLU A 120 -3.49 22.97 12.95
N TYR A 121 -4.73 23.13 12.52
CA TYR A 121 -5.08 23.37 11.13
C TYR A 121 -6.40 24.15 11.02
N ASN A 122 -6.58 24.85 9.92
CA ASN A 122 -7.83 25.53 9.63
C ASN A 122 -8.81 24.62 8.87
N GLU A 123 -10.08 24.96 8.87
CA GLU A 123 -11.15 24.21 8.22
C GLU A 123 -10.86 23.96 6.72
N SER A 124 -10.30 24.95 6.03
CA SER A 124 -9.93 24.82 4.61
C SER A 124 -8.66 23.98 4.38
N ARG A 125 -7.95 23.55 5.44
CA ARG A 125 -6.68 22.81 5.34
C ARG A 125 -5.66 23.48 4.42
N SER A 126 -5.59 24.82 4.45
CA SER A 126 -4.61 25.58 3.68
C SER A 126 -3.25 25.69 4.37
N TRP A 127 -3.20 25.36 5.64
CA TRP A 127 -1.98 25.29 6.44
C TRP A 127 -2.15 24.29 7.59
N VAL A 128 -1.01 23.80 8.10
CA VAL A 128 -0.91 22.99 9.30
C VAL A 128 0.27 23.44 10.14
N VAL A 129 0.11 23.49 11.46
CA VAL A 129 1.16 23.77 12.44
C VAL A 129 1.38 22.53 13.28
N PHE A 130 2.64 22.14 13.47
CA PHE A 130 3.04 21.10 14.41
C PHE A 130 3.72 21.75 15.62
N ASN A 131 3.20 21.48 16.81
CA ASN A 131 3.76 21.90 18.09
C ASN A 131 4.64 20.77 18.62
N LEU A 132 5.96 21.00 18.72
CA LEU A 132 6.94 19.96 19.01
C LEU A 132 7.15 19.81 20.52
N ARG A 133 7.31 18.58 20.97
CA ARG A 133 7.69 18.24 22.34
C ARG A 133 9.08 18.79 22.69
N LYS A 134 9.20 19.38 23.86
CA LYS A 134 10.47 19.94 24.35
C LYS A 134 11.47 18.86 24.74
N GLU A 135 10.99 17.69 25.15
CA GLU A 135 11.79 16.51 25.53
C GLU A 135 12.32 15.71 24.35
N ALA A 136 11.80 15.92 23.15
CA ALA A 136 12.24 15.21 21.95
C ALA A 136 13.71 15.53 21.63
N ARG A 137 14.52 14.46 21.46
CA ARG A 137 15.97 14.60 21.22
C ARG A 137 16.52 13.49 20.32
N PHE A 138 17.62 13.78 19.67
CA PHE A 138 18.42 12.79 18.95
C PHE A 138 19.25 11.92 19.90
N HIS A 139 19.82 10.83 19.40
CA HIS A 139 20.65 9.91 20.21
C HIS A 139 21.92 10.55 20.77
N ASP A 140 22.38 11.68 20.24
CA ASP A 140 23.48 12.47 20.79
C ASP A 140 23.05 13.46 21.89
N GLY A 141 21.79 13.39 22.32
CA GLY A 141 21.21 14.22 23.36
C GLY A 141 20.76 15.61 22.90
N LYS A 142 21.04 16.03 21.67
CA LYS A 142 20.61 17.34 21.17
C LYS A 142 19.11 17.38 20.95
N PRO A 143 18.42 18.49 21.32
CA PRO A 143 16.99 18.62 21.17
C PRO A 143 16.59 18.68 19.70
N ILE A 144 15.43 18.11 19.41
CA ILE A 144 14.75 18.25 18.11
C ILE A 144 14.03 19.58 18.09
N THR A 145 14.20 20.35 17.01
CA THR A 145 13.65 21.70 16.87
C THR A 145 12.90 21.89 15.54
N ALA A 146 12.12 22.95 15.44
CA ALA A 146 11.45 23.35 14.21
C ALA A 146 12.44 23.61 13.05
N GLN A 147 13.70 23.95 13.35
CA GLN A 147 14.77 24.07 12.34
C GLN A 147 15.15 22.73 11.73
N ASP A 148 15.10 21.64 12.51
CA ASP A 148 15.36 20.27 12.01
C ASP A 148 14.21 19.82 11.11
N VAL A 149 12.96 20.14 11.46
CA VAL A 149 11.78 19.87 10.62
C VAL A 149 11.88 20.63 9.29
N ALA A 150 12.16 21.93 9.33
CA ALA A 150 12.33 22.74 8.12
C ALA A 150 13.52 22.26 7.24
N PHE A 151 14.60 21.77 7.87
CA PHE A 151 15.72 21.13 7.19
C PHE A 151 15.27 19.82 6.51
N SER A 152 14.55 18.95 7.23
CA SER A 152 14.05 17.67 6.72
C SER A 152 13.17 17.88 5.48
N TYR A 153 12.20 18.80 5.56
CA TYR A 153 11.39 19.18 4.41
C TYR A 153 12.28 19.58 3.21
N ARG A 154 13.24 20.49 3.43
CA ARG A 154 14.09 21.03 2.36
C ARG A 154 14.95 19.97 1.69
N VAL A 155 15.53 19.06 2.46
CA VAL A 155 16.41 18.02 1.92
C VAL A 155 15.61 16.92 1.25
N LEU A 156 14.52 16.47 1.86
CA LEU A 156 13.67 15.42 1.32
C LEU A 156 12.91 15.85 0.06
N SER A 157 12.43 17.09 0.01
CA SER A 157 11.75 17.63 -1.19
C SER A 157 12.68 17.76 -2.41
N LYS A 158 13.99 17.94 -2.21
CA LYS A 158 14.97 18.13 -3.28
C LYS A 158 15.77 16.87 -3.61
N GLN A 159 16.23 16.15 -2.59
CA GLN A 159 17.20 15.07 -2.69
C GLN A 159 16.66 13.72 -2.18
N GLY A 160 15.47 13.71 -1.58
CA GLY A 160 14.83 12.51 -1.06
C GLY A 160 14.31 11.58 -2.16
N HIS A 161 13.90 10.38 -1.75
CA HIS A 161 13.22 9.42 -2.62
C HIS A 161 12.04 10.08 -3.35
N PRO A 162 11.73 9.72 -4.61
CA PRO A 162 10.64 10.31 -5.39
C PRO A 162 9.28 10.40 -4.68
N GLN A 163 8.99 9.48 -3.78
CA GLN A 163 7.78 9.50 -2.96
C GLN A 163 7.69 10.76 -2.11
N TYR A 164 8.75 11.11 -1.36
CA TYR A 164 8.76 12.37 -0.59
C TYR A 164 8.59 13.59 -1.48
N ARG A 165 9.28 13.61 -2.63
CA ARG A 165 9.20 14.74 -3.57
C ARG A 165 7.80 14.93 -4.12
N THR A 166 7.03 13.85 -4.32
CA THR A 166 5.66 13.92 -4.82
C THR A 166 4.72 14.55 -3.80
N ASP A 167 4.79 14.15 -2.55
CA ASP A 167 3.93 14.69 -1.49
C ASP A 167 4.34 16.13 -1.12
N LEU A 168 5.64 16.36 -0.95
CA LEU A 168 6.17 17.65 -0.50
C LEU A 168 6.09 18.77 -1.54
N LYS A 169 5.90 18.44 -2.85
CA LYS A 169 5.69 19.47 -3.89
C LYS A 169 4.43 20.30 -3.69
N GLU A 170 3.42 19.78 -2.95
CA GLU A 170 2.18 20.49 -2.64
C GLU A 170 2.35 21.49 -1.48
N VAL A 171 3.49 21.50 -0.80
CA VAL A 171 3.84 22.52 0.19
C VAL A 171 4.33 23.78 -0.52
N GLN A 172 3.76 24.94 -0.19
CA GLN A 172 4.16 26.23 -0.73
C GLN A 172 5.41 26.76 -0.01
N ARG A 173 5.39 26.73 1.33
CA ARG A 173 6.49 27.14 2.19
C ARG A 173 6.39 26.52 3.58
N VAL A 174 7.51 26.55 4.30
CA VAL A 174 7.61 26.13 5.69
C VAL A 174 8.10 27.31 6.52
N ASP A 175 7.32 27.71 7.52
CA ASP A 175 7.61 28.81 8.42
C ASP A 175 7.99 28.28 9.80
N VAL A 176 9.16 28.67 10.31
CA VAL A 176 9.60 28.39 11.67
C VAL A 176 9.03 29.49 12.58
N LEU A 177 7.98 29.18 13.33
CA LEU A 177 7.28 30.14 14.21
C LEU A 177 7.94 30.31 15.58
N GLY A 178 8.85 29.38 15.93
CA GLY A 178 9.59 29.36 17.17
C GLY A 178 10.42 28.09 17.26
N ARG A 179 11.12 27.88 18.40
CA ARG A 179 11.99 26.72 18.59
C ARG A 179 11.27 25.39 18.46
N HIS A 180 10.01 25.32 18.90
CA HIS A 180 9.20 24.11 18.96
C HIS A 180 7.89 24.22 18.18
N ARG A 181 7.80 25.15 17.22
CA ARG A 181 6.57 25.38 16.44
C ARG A 181 6.90 25.63 14.98
N VAL A 182 6.33 24.82 14.08
CA VAL A 182 6.59 24.88 12.64
C VAL A 182 5.28 24.84 11.87
N ARG A 183 5.13 25.70 10.85
CA ARG A 183 3.95 25.77 9.97
C ARG A 183 4.30 25.38 8.55
N PHE A 184 3.48 24.50 7.98
CA PHE A 184 3.46 24.22 6.57
C PHE A 184 2.28 24.94 5.92
N VAL A 185 2.53 25.76 4.93
CA VAL A 185 1.51 26.41 4.10
C VAL A 185 1.38 25.62 2.82
N LEU A 186 0.15 25.25 2.45
CA LEU A 186 -0.15 24.37 1.34
C LEU A 186 -0.51 25.17 0.09
N LYS A 187 -0.15 24.69 -1.09
CA LYS A 187 -0.47 25.33 -2.38
C LYS A 187 -1.94 25.27 -2.70
N ARG A 188 -2.60 24.18 -2.31
CA ARG A 188 -4.03 23.95 -2.50
C ARG A 188 -4.66 23.63 -1.15
N SER A 189 -5.83 24.18 -0.91
CA SER A 189 -6.64 23.87 0.26
C SER A 189 -7.46 22.59 0.04
N GLY A 190 -7.92 21.98 1.15
CA GLY A 190 -8.90 20.91 1.12
C GLY A 190 -8.36 19.49 0.89
N ASN A 191 -7.05 19.28 0.83
CA ASN A 191 -6.50 17.91 0.75
C ASN A 191 -6.21 17.35 2.14
N PRO A 192 -7.11 16.52 2.72
CA PRO A 192 -6.93 15.98 4.06
C PRO A 192 -5.77 14.97 4.15
N LEU A 193 -5.45 14.27 3.06
CA LEU A 193 -4.37 13.29 3.03
C LEU A 193 -2.99 13.95 3.18
N LEU A 194 -2.82 15.20 2.72
CA LEU A 194 -1.51 15.85 2.77
C LEU A 194 -1.08 16.16 4.21
N ILE A 195 -1.99 16.53 5.10
CA ILE A 195 -1.67 16.74 6.53
C ILE A 195 -1.20 15.43 7.16
N LEU A 196 -1.87 14.31 6.85
CA LEU A 196 -1.47 12.99 7.30
C LEU A 196 -0.02 12.67 6.85
N ARG A 197 0.29 12.90 5.57
CA ARG A 197 1.63 12.69 4.99
C ARG A 197 2.71 13.59 5.60
N LEU A 198 2.37 14.82 5.93
CA LEU A 198 3.29 15.72 6.63
C LEU A 198 3.55 15.26 8.05
N GLY A 199 2.57 14.66 8.73
CA GLY A 199 2.74 14.04 10.04
C GLY A 199 3.75 12.87 10.01
N GLU A 200 3.85 12.15 8.90
CA GLU A 200 4.79 11.04 8.70
C GLU A 200 6.19 11.48 8.25
N LEU A 201 6.44 12.79 8.15
CA LEU A 201 7.74 13.31 7.74
C LEU A 201 8.81 12.97 8.79
N PRO A 202 9.86 12.18 8.46
CA PRO A 202 10.95 11.89 9.39
C PRO A 202 11.73 13.16 9.69
N VAL A 203 12.06 13.37 10.97
CA VAL A 203 12.80 14.56 11.41
C VAL A 203 14.29 14.25 11.49
N LEU A 204 15.05 14.81 10.57
CA LEU A 204 16.47 14.56 10.38
C LEU A 204 17.33 15.56 11.15
N PRO A 205 18.43 15.12 11.79
CA PRO A 205 19.33 16.00 12.55
C PRO A 205 20.12 16.93 11.63
N ARG A 206 19.74 18.21 11.54
CA ARG A 206 20.40 19.21 10.70
C ARG A 206 21.90 19.31 10.97
N HIS A 207 22.30 19.23 12.24
CA HIS A 207 23.71 19.33 12.64
C HIS A 207 24.55 18.13 12.18
N TYR A 208 23.99 16.93 12.12
CA TYR A 208 24.66 15.73 11.64
C TYR A 208 24.89 15.77 10.12
N TRP A 209 23.89 16.27 9.37
CA TRP A 209 23.94 16.33 7.91
C TRP A 209 24.71 17.55 7.37
N LYS A 210 25.05 18.51 8.22
CA LYS A 210 25.82 19.70 7.80
C LYS A 210 27.18 19.29 7.22
N GLY A 211 27.43 19.66 5.96
CA GLY A 211 28.68 19.36 5.26
C GLY A 211 28.79 17.92 4.70
N LYS A 212 27.73 17.11 4.81
CA LYS A 212 27.69 15.77 4.22
C LYS A 212 26.87 15.76 2.94
N ASP A 213 27.26 14.93 1.97
CA ASP A 213 26.41 14.62 0.81
C ASP A 213 25.26 13.72 1.28
N PHE A 214 24.03 14.28 1.25
CA PHE A 214 22.83 13.54 1.66
C PHE A 214 22.53 12.33 0.77
N GLN A 215 22.98 12.35 -0.48
CA GLN A 215 22.75 11.26 -1.43
C GLN A 215 23.87 10.23 -1.48
N ALA A 216 24.94 10.40 -0.74
CA ALA A 216 26.02 9.42 -0.70
C ALA A 216 25.53 8.09 -0.10
N THR A 217 25.93 6.97 -0.73
CA THR A 217 25.79 5.64 -0.12
C THR A 217 26.77 5.50 1.03
N THR A 218 26.35 4.88 2.13
CA THR A 218 27.15 4.76 3.33
C THR A 218 26.77 3.55 4.16
N TYR A 219 27.77 2.92 4.77
CA TYR A 219 27.57 1.92 5.83
C TYR A 219 27.72 2.50 7.24
N VAL A 220 27.94 3.80 7.36
CA VAL A 220 27.97 4.48 8.65
C VAL A 220 26.53 4.64 9.14
N PRO A 221 26.17 4.11 10.32
CA PRO A 221 24.84 4.30 10.89
C PRO A 221 24.50 5.79 11.03
N PRO A 222 23.36 6.23 10.51
CA PRO A 222 22.94 7.62 10.65
C PRO A 222 22.56 7.91 12.10
N LEU A 223 22.74 9.18 12.53
CA LEU A 223 22.25 9.65 13.82
C LEU A 223 20.73 9.63 13.85
N GLY A 224 20.17 8.85 14.75
CA GLY A 224 18.73 8.63 14.89
C GLY A 224 18.12 9.38 16.07
N SER A 225 16.80 9.22 16.23
CA SER A 225 15.99 9.68 17.35
C SER A 225 14.99 8.63 17.85
N GLY A 226 14.98 7.46 17.22
CA GLY A 226 14.04 6.37 17.45
C GLY A 226 14.40 5.44 18.61
N PRO A 227 13.58 4.41 18.85
CA PRO A 227 13.75 3.47 19.98
C PRO A 227 14.97 2.55 19.83
N TYR A 228 15.51 2.41 18.64
CA TYR A 228 16.67 1.57 18.33
C TYR A 228 17.76 2.35 17.62
N ARG A 229 19.02 1.91 17.83
CA ARG A 229 20.19 2.37 17.08
C ARG A 229 20.93 1.18 16.47
N ILE A 230 21.54 1.37 15.32
CA ILE A 230 22.39 0.35 14.69
C ILE A 230 23.72 0.30 15.42
N VAL A 231 24.11 -0.88 15.92
CA VAL A 231 25.37 -1.08 16.66
C VAL A 231 26.36 -1.98 15.94
N GLN A 232 25.88 -2.77 14.97
CA GLN A 232 26.75 -3.62 14.16
C GLN A 232 26.23 -3.66 12.71
N VAL A 233 27.17 -3.55 11.78
CA VAL A 233 26.92 -3.61 10.33
C VAL A 233 27.87 -4.62 9.71
N GLN A 234 27.31 -5.60 9.02
CA GLN A 234 28.02 -6.45 8.07
C GLN A 234 27.43 -6.17 6.68
N PRO A 235 28.15 -5.47 5.80
CA PRO A 235 27.61 -5.00 4.54
C PRO A 235 26.89 -6.08 3.74
N GLY A 236 25.65 -5.80 3.35
CA GLY A 236 24.79 -6.68 2.57
C GLY A 236 24.34 -7.96 3.25
N ARG A 237 24.73 -8.24 4.51
CA ARG A 237 24.52 -9.52 5.18
C ARG A 237 23.78 -9.43 6.51
N ARG A 238 24.16 -8.50 7.41
CA ARG A 238 23.60 -8.44 8.76
C ARG A 238 23.57 -7.05 9.31
N LEU A 239 22.52 -6.72 10.04
CA LEU A 239 22.37 -5.55 10.87
C LEU A 239 21.99 -5.96 12.30
N VAL A 240 22.54 -5.26 13.28
CA VAL A 240 22.15 -5.43 14.67
C VAL A 240 21.73 -4.10 15.24
N PHE A 241 20.54 -4.10 15.80
CA PHE A 241 19.95 -2.96 16.48
C PHE A 241 19.94 -3.19 17.99
N GLU A 242 20.22 -2.14 18.76
CA GLU A 242 20.15 -2.12 20.22
C GLU A 242 19.11 -1.09 20.66
N ARG A 243 18.28 -1.46 21.64
CA ARG A 243 17.28 -0.56 22.19
C ARG A 243 17.92 0.56 23.00
N VAL A 244 17.50 1.79 22.76
CA VAL A 244 17.91 2.98 23.51
C VAL A 244 17.12 3.01 24.82
N LYS A 245 17.74 2.64 25.94
CA LYS A 245 17.08 2.45 27.24
C LYS A 245 16.49 3.75 27.81
N ASP A 246 17.14 4.87 27.56
CA ASP A 246 16.74 6.23 27.98
C ASP A 246 16.05 7.01 26.84
N TRP A 247 15.51 6.32 25.85
CA TRP A 247 14.82 6.95 24.74
C TRP A 247 13.70 7.88 25.23
N TRP A 248 13.70 9.11 24.72
CA TRP A 248 12.80 10.17 25.15
C TRP A 248 11.31 9.84 24.96
N GLY A 249 10.99 9.04 23.95
CA GLY A 249 9.61 8.73 23.57
C GLY A 249 9.02 7.46 24.21
N LYS A 250 9.76 6.76 25.07
CA LYS A 250 9.38 5.44 25.61
C LYS A 250 8.07 5.41 26.40
N ASP A 251 7.75 6.51 27.10
CA ASP A 251 6.58 6.61 27.98
C ASP A 251 5.38 7.31 27.32
N LEU A 252 5.51 7.71 26.05
CA LEU A 252 4.40 8.29 25.31
C LEU A 252 3.29 7.25 25.06
N PRO A 253 2.01 7.63 25.10
CA PRO A 253 0.90 6.70 24.87
C PRO A 253 1.02 5.87 23.60
N VAL A 254 1.50 6.48 22.52
CA VAL A 254 1.73 5.82 21.21
C VAL A 254 2.81 4.73 21.27
N ASN A 255 3.66 4.71 22.30
CA ASN A 255 4.84 3.83 22.40
C ASN A 255 4.77 2.85 23.59
N ARG A 256 3.89 3.11 24.56
CA ARG A 256 3.75 2.19 25.72
C ARG A 256 3.40 0.79 25.26
N GLY A 257 4.14 -0.20 25.79
CA GLY A 257 3.98 -1.61 25.42
C GLY A 257 4.65 -2.02 24.10
N LYS A 258 5.36 -1.11 23.42
CA LYS A 258 6.10 -1.41 22.19
C LYS A 258 7.61 -1.46 22.42
N TYR A 259 8.38 -1.95 21.43
CA TYR A 259 9.86 -1.97 21.43
C TYR A 259 10.42 -2.74 22.65
N ASN A 260 9.92 -3.98 22.81
CA ASN A 260 10.18 -4.75 24.03
C ASN A 260 11.52 -5.51 24.02
N PHE A 261 12.13 -5.74 22.86
CA PHE A 261 13.40 -6.45 22.75
C PHE A 261 14.59 -5.51 23.00
N ASP A 262 15.60 -5.97 23.73
CA ASP A 262 16.85 -5.20 23.93
C ASP A 262 17.68 -5.18 22.65
N ARG A 263 17.60 -6.25 21.86
CA ARG A 263 18.39 -6.45 20.65
C ARG A 263 17.52 -7.01 19.53
N VAL A 264 17.68 -6.48 18.32
CA VAL A 264 17.08 -7.01 17.10
C VAL A 264 18.19 -7.31 16.11
N GLU A 265 18.31 -8.56 15.68
CA GLU A 265 19.28 -9.03 14.72
C GLU A 265 18.60 -9.35 13.41
N VAL A 266 19.07 -8.79 12.30
CA VAL A 266 18.49 -8.95 10.97
C VAL A 266 19.52 -9.57 10.06
N ASP A 267 19.27 -10.80 9.61
CA ASP A 267 20.08 -11.49 8.61
C ASP A 267 19.46 -11.38 7.22
N PHE A 268 20.26 -11.01 6.23
CA PHE A 268 19.80 -10.83 4.85
C PHE A 268 20.07 -12.09 4.04
N TYR A 269 19.03 -12.62 3.40
CA TYR A 269 19.07 -13.80 2.54
C TYR A 269 18.73 -13.39 1.10
N ARG A 270 19.47 -13.91 0.13
CA ARG A 270 19.22 -13.64 -1.29
C ARG A 270 18.18 -14.58 -1.92
N ASP A 271 17.97 -15.73 -1.30
CA ASP A 271 17.06 -16.77 -1.78
C ASP A 271 16.08 -17.18 -0.68
N SER A 272 14.80 -17.26 -1.01
CA SER A 272 13.73 -17.58 -0.07
C SER A 272 13.75 -19.04 0.41
N ASN A 273 14.25 -19.98 -0.40
CA ASN A 273 14.35 -21.38 0.02
C ASN A 273 15.49 -21.53 1.03
N VAL A 274 16.63 -20.86 0.78
CA VAL A 274 17.75 -20.81 1.74
C VAL A 274 17.29 -20.18 3.06
N ALA A 275 16.53 -19.10 3.01
CA ALA A 275 15.95 -18.49 4.19
C ALA A 275 15.00 -19.43 4.93
N PHE A 276 14.17 -20.18 4.21
CA PHE A 276 13.26 -21.16 4.81
C PHE A 276 14.02 -22.29 5.53
N GLU A 277 15.07 -22.84 4.92
CA GLU A 277 15.93 -23.85 5.58
C GLU A 277 16.65 -23.28 6.81
N ALA A 278 17.11 -22.03 6.76
CA ALA A 278 17.70 -21.33 7.91
C ALA A 278 16.67 -21.14 9.05
N PHE A 279 15.39 -20.87 8.74
CA PHE A 279 14.32 -20.85 9.73
C PHE A 279 14.12 -22.20 10.41
N LYS A 280 14.06 -23.30 9.65
CA LYS A 280 13.97 -24.65 10.20
C LYS A 280 15.13 -24.94 11.16
N ALA A 281 16.35 -24.55 10.75
CA ALA A 281 17.56 -24.70 11.56
C ALA A 281 17.62 -23.79 12.80
N GLY A 282 16.67 -22.84 12.97
CA GLY A 282 16.59 -21.97 14.15
C GLY A 282 17.51 -20.75 14.11
N HIS A 283 17.98 -20.34 12.93
CA HIS A 283 18.84 -19.17 12.80
C HIS A 283 18.11 -17.89 13.12
N PHE A 284 16.79 -17.83 12.89
CA PHE A 284 15.92 -16.71 13.27
C PHE A 284 14.57 -17.19 13.80
N ASP A 285 13.81 -16.26 14.39
CA ASP A 285 12.71 -16.59 15.28
C ASP A 285 11.33 -16.49 14.64
N PHE A 286 11.26 -15.89 13.44
CA PHE A 286 10.00 -15.44 12.85
C PHE A 286 10.08 -15.48 11.32
N TYR A 287 9.08 -16.08 10.66
CA TYR A 287 9.01 -16.20 9.21
C TYR A 287 7.62 -15.88 8.68
N ILE A 288 7.52 -14.93 7.75
CA ILE A 288 6.30 -14.66 7.00
C ILE A 288 6.37 -15.49 5.72
N GLU A 289 5.46 -16.44 5.56
CA GLU A 289 5.46 -17.34 4.42
C GLU A 289 4.62 -16.79 3.27
N HIS A 290 5.27 -16.47 2.18
CA HIS A 290 4.63 -15.97 0.97
C HIS A 290 4.31 -17.07 -0.05
N GLN A 291 4.90 -18.26 0.10
CA GLN A 291 4.74 -19.36 -0.84
C GLN A 291 3.67 -20.35 -0.37
N ALA A 292 2.58 -20.47 -1.13
CA ALA A 292 1.49 -21.39 -0.84
C ALA A 292 1.98 -22.86 -0.74
N LYS A 293 2.90 -23.26 -1.61
CA LYS A 293 3.49 -24.62 -1.61
C LYS A 293 4.21 -24.92 -0.29
N ASN A 294 5.05 -24.00 0.19
CA ASN A 294 5.75 -24.18 1.46
C ASN A 294 4.77 -24.19 2.63
N TRP A 295 3.78 -23.28 2.62
CA TRP A 295 2.76 -23.25 3.66
C TRP A 295 1.97 -24.55 3.76
N ALA A 296 1.63 -25.17 2.62
CA ALA A 296 0.92 -26.44 2.59
C ALA A 296 1.77 -27.61 3.06
N ASN A 297 3.03 -27.72 2.61
CA ASN A 297 3.80 -28.95 2.70
C ASN A 297 5.14 -28.82 3.45
N GLY A 298 5.61 -27.60 3.73
CA GLY A 298 6.97 -27.36 4.24
C GLY A 298 7.09 -27.36 5.77
N TYR A 299 5.98 -27.33 6.50
CA TYR A 299 5.95 -27.10 7.96
C TYR A 299 5.70 -28.40 8.76
N SER A 300 6.32 -29.51 8.34
CA SER A 300 6.26 -30.80 9.04
C SER A 300 7.57 -31.16 9.77
N PHE A 301 8.49 -30.20 9.94
CA PHE A 301 9.79 -30.44 10.59
C PHE A 301 9.66 -30.56 12.13
N PRO A 302 10.63 -31.19 12.82
CA PRO A 302 10.51 -31.57 14.24
C PRO A 302 10.09 -30.45 15.18
N ALA A 303 10.61 -29.23 15.02
CA ALA A 303 10.25 -28.10 15.90
C ALA A 303 8.77 -27.67 15.80
N VAL A 304 8.11 -27.90 14.66
CA VAL A 304 6.65 -27.68 14.52
C VAL A 304 5.90 -28.80 15.24
N THR A 305 6.30 -30.05 15.06
CA THR A 305 5.67 -31.20 15.70
C THR A 305 5.81 -31.14 17.24
N ALA A 306 6.95 -30.66 17.73
CA ALA A 306 7.21 -30.46 19.15
C ALA A 306 6.52 -29.22 19.74
N GLY A 307 5.83 -28.41 18.94
CA GLY A 307 5.21 -27.15 19.40
C GLY A 307 6.18 -26.01 19.73
N GLU A 308 7.46 -26.17 19.38
CA GLU A 308 8.48 -25.11 19.52
C GLU A 308 8.32 -24.02 18.48
N VAL A 309 7.73 -24.34 17.33
CA VAL A 309 7.34 -23.42 16.28
C VAL A 309 5.83 -23.43 16.13
N ILE A 310 5.23 -22.27 16.28
CA ILE A 310 3.80 -22.06 16.04
C ILE A 310 3.61 -21.66 14.59
N ARG A 311 2.66 -22.31 13.93
CA ARG A 311 2.18 -21.96 12.60
C ARG A 311 0.79 -21.35 12.74
N ALA A 312 0.62 -20.12 12.25
CA ALA A 312 -0.63 -19.36 12.39
C ALA A 312 -1.03 -18.68 11.08
N GLU A 313 -2.33 -18.73 10.78
CA GLU A 313 -2.97 -17.88 9.77
C GLU A 313 -3.72 -16.77 10.51
N ILE A 314 -3.22 -15.55 10.37
CA ILE A 314 -3.74 -14.39 11.09
C ILE A 314 -4.51 -13.51 10.10
N PRO A 315 -5.84 -13.37 10.26
CA PRO A 315 -6.64 -12.54 9.37
C PRO A 315 -6.27 -11.06 9.51
N HIS A 316 -6.27 -10.34 8.40
CA HIS A 316 -6.03 -8.91 8.37
C HIS A 316 -7.04 -8.18 7.47
N ARG A 317 -7.13 -6.85 7.63
CA ARG A 317 -7.93 -5.95 6.77
C ARG A 317 -7.07 -4.99 5.96
N ILE A 318 -5.81 -5.35 5.76
CA ILE A 318 -4.91 -4.58 4.89
C ILE A 318 -5.40 -4.78 3.46
N PRO A 319 -5.68 -3.70 2.68
CA PRO A 319 -5.99 -3.84 1.28
C PRO A 319 -4.88 -4.62 0.58
N THR A 320 -5.24 -5.70 -0.09
CA THR A 320 -4.26 -6.45 -0.85
C THR A 320 -4.01 -5.75 -2.18
N GLN A 321 -2.85 -6.01 -2.76
CA GLN A 321 -2.50 -5.42 -4.04
C GLN A 321 -3.44 -5.92 -5.14
N THR A 322 -3.80 -5.06 -6.08
CA THR A 322 -4.55 -5.44 -7.27
C THR A 322 -3.64 -6.24 -8.21
N GLN A 323 -3.72 -7.55 -8.17
CA GLN A 323 -3.00 -8.41 -9.10
C GLN A 323 -3.91 -8.91 -10.20
N GLY A 324 -3.46 -8.85 -11.45
CA GLY A 324 -4.25 -9.30 -12.59
C GLY A 324 -3.48 -9.33 -13.90
N LEU A 325 -4.09 -9.96 -14.90
CA LEU A 325 -3.66 -9.86 -16.28
C LEU A 325 -4.32 -8.62 -16.90
N PHE A 326 -3.54 -7.59 -17.17
CA PHE A 326 -4.02 -6.32 -17.72
C PHE A 326 -3.91 -6.28 -19.23
N PHE A 327 -5.01 -5.93 -19.90
CA PHE A 327 -5.07 -5.72 -21.33
C PHE A 327 -4.55 -4.34 -21.71
N ASN A 328 -3.72 -4.26 -22.74
CA ASN A 328 -3.36 -2.97 -23.33
C ASN A 328 -4.43 -2.53 -24.33
N THR A 329 -5.38 -1.72 -23.90
CA THR A 329 -6.50 -1.27 -24.75
C THR A 329 -6.07 -0.30 -25.85
N ARG A 330 -4.79 0.09 -25.96
CA ARG A 330 -4.22 0.80 -27.10
C ARG A 330 -4.06 -0.11 -28.31
N ARG A 331 -3.96 -1.43 -28.07
CA ARG A 331 -3.95 -2.44 -29.14
C ARG A 331 -5.38 -2.64 -29.63
N HIS A 332 -5.60 -2.57 -30.95
CA HIS A 332 -6.90 -2.71 -31.58
C HIS A 332 -7.63 -4.00 -31.14
N LEU A 333 -6.90 -5.08 -30.99
CA LEU A 333 -7.39 -6.36 -30.52
C LEU A 333 -8.19 -6.24 -29.20
N PHE A 334 -7.72 -5.44 -28.24
CA PHE A 334 -8.35 -5.25 -26.93
C PHE A 334 -9.23 -4.00 -26.82
N GLY A 335 -9.50 -3.31 -27.93
CA GLY A 335 -10.34 -2.12 -27.95
C GLY A 335 -11.80 -2.43 -27.57
N LYS A 336 -12.33 -3.58 -28.04
CA LYS A 336 -13.71 -4.00 -27.75
C LYS A 336 -13.80 -4.66 -26.37
N ARG A 337 -14.75 -4.21 -25.54
CA ARG A 337 -15.02 -4.77 -24.21
C ARG A 337 -15.39 -6.27 -24.28
N SER A 338 -16.18 -6.67 -25.27
CA SER A 338 -16.61 -8.08 -25.44
C SER A 338 -15.44 -9.04 -25.66
N VAL A 339 -14.35 -8.60 -26.33
CA VAL A 339 -13.12 -9.41 -26.47
C VAL A 339 -12.47 -9.60 -25.08
N ARG A 340 -12.34 -8.54 -24.30
CA ARG A 340 -11.73 -8.63 -22.96
C ARG A 340 -12.58 -9.48 -22.00
N GLU A 341 -13.91 -9.36 -22.07
CA GLU A 341 -14.85 -10.22 -21.34
C GLU A 341 -14.66 -11.69 -21.75
N ALA A 342 -14.63 -11.99 -23.03
CA ALA A 342 -14.44 -13.34 -23.56
C ALA A 342 -13.13 -13.98 -23.09
N LEU A 343 -12.02 -13.24 -23.19
CA LEU A 343 -10.71 -13.73 -22.72
C LEU A 343 -10.69 -13.98 -21.20
N GLY A 344 -11.40 -13.14 -20.43
CA GLY A 344 -11.51 -13.32 -18.97
C GLY A 344 -12.29 -14.58 -18.57
N LEU A 345 -13.24 -15.04 -19.38
CA LEU A 345 -14.00 -16.27 -19.15
C LEU A 345 -13.14 -17.54 -19.26
N MET A 346 -12.01 -17.48 -19.97
CA MET A 346 -11.14 -18.62 -20.21
C MET A 346 -10.11 -18.86 -19.11
N PHE A 347 -10.06 -18.00 -18.07
CA PHE A 347 -9.16 -18.18 -16.94
C PHE A 347 -9.81 -19.02 -15.84
N ASP A 348 -9.41 -20.31 -15.74
CA ASP A 348 -9.88 -21.25 -14.70
C ASP A 348 -9.09 -21.04 -13.40
N PHE A 349 -9.63 -20.20 -12.52
CA PHE A 349 -9.02 -19.93 -11.22
C PHE A 349 -9.12 -21.15 -10.28
N GLU A 350 -10.24 -21.84 -10.28
CA GLU A 350 -10.51 -22.97 -9.38
C GLU A 350 -9.52 -24.11 -9.64
N TRP A 351 -9.25 -24.42 -10.90
CA TRP A 351 -8.20 -25.37 -11.29
C TRP A 351 -6.82 -24.88 -10.83
N THR A 352 -6.49 -23.62 -11.15
CA THR A 352 -5.19 -23.02 -10.79
C THR A 352 -4.98 -23.05 -9.27
N ASN A 353 -6.00 -22.67 -8.49
CA ASN A 353 -5.93 -22.64 -7.03
C ASN A 353 -5.74 -24.05 -6.44
N ARG A 354 -6.50 -25.02 -6.94
CA ARG A 354 -6.39 -26.41 -6.48
C ARG A 354 -5.06 -27.07 -6.90
N ALA A 355 -4.73 -27.00 -8.19
CA ALA A 355 -3.60 -27.75 -8.75
C ALA A 355 -2.24 -27.13 -8.42
N LEU A 356 -2.15 -25.80 -8.38
CA LEU A 356 -0.89 -25.08 -8.23
C LEU A 356 -0.69 -24.43 -6.86
N PHE A 357 -1.78 -24.11 -6.14
CA PHE A 357 -1.72 -23.32 -4.91
C PHE A 357 -2.29 -24.04 -3.68
N ASN A 358 -2.68 -25.32 -3.78
CA ASN A 358 -3.24 -26.09 -2.67
C ASN A 358 -4.45 -25.41 -2.00
N ASN A 359 -5.32 -24.77 -2.78
CA ASN A 359 -6.47 -23.98 -2.34
C ASN A 359 -6.13 -22.82 -1.38
N ALA A 360 -4.92 -22.27 -1.48
CA ALA A 360 -4.40 -21.31 -0.52
C ALA A 360 -4.87 -19.86 -0.77
N TYR A 361 -5.53 -19.58 -1.88
CA TYR A 361 -5.94 -18.22 -2.25
C TYR A 361 -7.44 -18.11 -2.47
N GLN A 362 -7.91 -16.86 -2.45
CA GLN A 362 -9.26 -16.47 -2.85
C GLN A 362 -9.21 -15.78 -4.21
N ARG A 363 -10.26 -15.94 -5.03
CA ARG A 363 -10.40 -15.20 -6.28
C ARG A 363 -10.55 -13.71 -5.98
N ALA A 364 -9.74 -12.87 -6.62
CA ALA A 364 -9.96 -11.44 -6.57
C ALA A 364 -11.20 -11.07 -7.40
N THR A 365 -12.16 -10.40 -6.78
CA THR A 365 -13.43 -9.94 -7.40
C THR A 365 -13.51 -8.42 -7.45
N SER A 366 -12.41 -7.72 -7.20
CA SER A 366 -12.32 -6.27 -7.06
C SER A 366 -10.90 -5.82 -7.41
N TYR A 367 -10.74 -4.56 -7.79
CA TYR A 367 -9.44 -3.87 -7.83
C TYR A 367 -8.93 -3.48 -6.44
N TYR A 368 -9.76 -3.63 -5.40
CA TYR A 368 -9.44 -3.31 -4.00
C TYR A 368 -9.73 -4.52 -3.08
N PRO A 369 -9.15 -5.72 -3.37
CA PRO A 369 -9.51 -6.91 -2.62
C PRO A 369 -9.13 -6.77 -1.14
N ASN A 370 -9.84 -7.48 -0.27
CA ASN A 370 -9.70 -7.46 1.18
C ASN A 370 -9.91 -6.08 1.83
N SER A 371 -10.73 -5.23 1.24
CA SER A 371 -10.98 -3.89 1.77
C SER A 371 -12.45 -3.48 1.68
N GLU A 372 -12.84 -2.46 2.42
CA GLU A 372 -14.15 -1.84 2.37
C GLU A 372 -14.44 -1.09 1.05
N PHE A 373 -13.40 -0.91 0.22
CA PHE A 373 -13.51 -0.26 -1.08
C PHE A 373 -13.95 -1.21 -2.20
N SER A 374 -14.00 -2.52 -1.94
CA SER A 374 -14.49 -3.50 -2.90
C SER A 374 -15.97 -3.25 -3.23
N ALA A 375 -16.30 -3.16 -4.51
CA ALA A 375 -17.67 -3.10 -4.98
C ALA A 375 -18.35 -4.47 -4.81
N THR A 376 -19.42 -4.52 -4.04
CA THR A 376 -20.22 -5.73 -3.80
C THR A 376 -21.69 -5.50 -4.16
N GLY A 377 -22.44 -6.57 -4.39
CA GLY A 377 -23.87 -6.47 -4.68
C GLY A 377 -24.20 -5.55 -5.88
N LYS A 378 -25.33 -4.88 -5.84
CA LYS A 378 -25.72 -3.82 -6.78
C LYS A 378 -25.28 -2.46 -6.24
N PRO A 379 -25.09 -1.44 -7.13
CA PRO A 379 -24.78 -0.10 -6.64
C PRO A 379 -25.98 0.52 -5.91
N GLU A 380 -25.73 1.08 -4.73
CA GLU A 380 -26.75 1.70 -3.87
C GLU A 380 -26.26 3.07 -3.36
N GLY A 381 -27.19 3.86 -2.79
CA GLY A 381 -26.87 5.13 -2.15
C GLY A 381 -26.04 6.09 -3.02
N GLU A 382 -25.01 6.67 -2.43
CA GLU A 382 -24.10 7.63 -3.08
C GLU A 382 -23.30 7.00 -4.23
N GLU A 383 -22.89 5.73 -4.13
CA GLU A 383 -22.26 4.98 -5.21
C GLU A 383 -23.12 5.00 -6.47
N ARG A 384 -24.42 4.71 -6.32
CA ARG A 384 -25.38 4.70 -7.42
C ARG A 384 -25.60 6.10 -8.02
N LEU A 385 -25.62 7.13 -7.19
CA LEU A 385 -25.76 8.52 -7.64
C LEU A 385 -24.58 8.92 -8.51
N LEU A 386 -23.36 8.67 -8.08
CA LEU A 386 -22.13 8.93 -8.84
C LEU A 386 -22.15 8.23 -10.21
N LEU A 387 -22.50 6.96 -10.24
CA LEU A 387 -22.59 6.15 -11.47
C LEU A 387 -23.70 6.64 -12.41
N SER A 388 -24.80 7.18 -11.88
CA SER A 388 -25.95 7.65 -12.67
C SER A 388 -25.59 8.78 -13.62
N ASN A 389 -24.61 9.61 -13.29
CA ASN A 389 -24.07 10.69 -14.14
C ASN A 389 -23.49 10.15 -15.46
N TYR A 390 -23.09 8.88 -15.46
CA TYR A 390 -22.45 8.22 -16.61
C TYR A 390 -23.30 7.10 -17.22
N ARG A 391 -24.59 7.02 -16.89
CA ARG A 391 -25.49 5.89 -17.25
C ARG A 391 -25.50 5.55 -18.74
N ARG A 392 -25.39 6.56 -19.62
CA ARG A 392 -25.40 6.35 -21.08
C ARG A 392 -24.07 5.75 -21.59
N LYS A 393 -22.98 5.84 -20.82
CA LYS A 393 -21.64 5.38 -21.18
C LYS A 393 -21.27 4.06 -20.50
N LEU A 394 -22.14 3.56 -19.61
CA LEU A 394 -21.90 2.35 -18.82
C LEU A 394 -22.83 1.21 -19.25
N PRO A 395 -22.41 -0.05 -19.11
CA PRO A 395 -23.26 -1.20 -19.39
C PRO A 395 -24.54 -1.19 -18.53
N LYS A 396 -25.71 -1.45 -19.12
CA LYS A 396 -26.98 -1.48 -18.37
C LYS A 396 -26.96 -2.50 -17.23
N ARG A 397 -26.26 -3.62 -17.40
CA ARG A 397 -26.11 -4.69 -16.42
C ARG A 397 -25.43 -4.20 -15.13
N LEU A 398 -24.48 -3.26 -15.19
CA LEU A 398 -23.81 -2.66 -14.03
C LEU A 398 -24.78 -2.15 -12.96
N PHE A 399 -25.95 -1.63 -13.38
CA PHE A 399 -26.98 -1.09 -12.47
C PHE A 399 -27.98 -2.12 -11.96
N ARG A 400 -28.03 -3.29 -12.58
CA ARG A 400 -29.10 -4.30 -12.37
C ARG A 400 -28.59 -5.57 -11.70
N GLU A 401 -27.31 -5.89 -11.89
CA GLU A 401 -26.71 -7.16 -11.51
C GLU A 401 -25.43 -6.91 -10.69
N PRO A 402 -25.13 -7.75 -9.69
CA PRO A 402 -23.81 -7.77 -9.10
C PRO A 402 -22.79 -8.22 -10.16
N PHE A 403 -21.57 -7.67 -10.12
CA PHE A 403 -20.49 -8.21 -10.92
C PHE A 403 -20.06 -9.57 -10.35
N GLN A 404 -19.92 -10.56 -11.23
CA GLN A 404 -19.51 -11.90 -10.85
C GLN A 404 -18.34 -12.35 -11.73
N MET A 405 -17.28 -12.81 -11.09
CA MET A 405 -16.20 -13.50 -11.78
C MET A 405 -16.69 -14.88 -12.26
N PRO A 406 -16.15 -15.40 -13.38
CA PRO A 406 -16.41 -16.77 -13.77
C PRO A 406 -15.98 -17.75 -12.67
N VAL A 407 -16.80 -18.72 -12.38
CA VAL A 407 -16.52 -19.81 -11.44
C VAL A 407 -16.62 -21.12 -12.21
N THR A 408 -15.64 -22.00 -12.02
CA THR A 408 -15.63 -23.35 -12.57
C THR A 408 -15.66 -24.38 -11.44
N ASP A 409 -15.79 -25.65 -11.79
CA ASP A 409 -15.58 -26.76 -10.82
C ASP A 409 -14.09 -27.15 -10.67
N GLY A 410 -13.20 -26.45 -11.37
CA GLY A 410 -11.77 -26.70 -11.43
C GLY A 410 -11.39 -27.93 -12.27
N HIS A 411 -12.25 -28.39 -13.15
CA HIS A 411 -11.99 -29.49 -14.10
C HIS A 411 -11.90 -29.01 -15.56
N GLY A 412 -11.77 -27.72 -15.77
CA GLY A 412 -11.66 -27.08 -17.07
C GLY A 412 -12.82 -26.10 -17.33
N ILE A 413 -12.82 -25.50 -18.50
CA ILE A 413 -13.83 -24.49 -18.86
C ILE A 413 -15.16 -25.17 -19.24
N PRO A 414 -16.28 -24.86 -18.56
CA PRO A 414 -17.59 -25.43 -18.85
C PRO A 414 -18.05 -25.12 -20.29
N ARG A 415 -18.80 -26.06 -20.91
CA ARG A 415 -19.31 -25.91 -22.29
C ARG A 415 -20.12 -24.65 -22.49
N ASP A 416 -20.92 -24.24 -21.51
CA ASP A 416 -21.72 -23.01 -21.57
C ASP A 416 -20.84 -21.76 -21.58
N THR A 417 -19.76 -21.77 -20.81
CA THR A 417 -18.74 -20.71 -20.80
C THR A 417 -18.02 -20.64 -22.14
N LEU A 418 -17.66 -21.79 -22.74
CA LEU A 418 -17.07 -21.84 -24.08
C LEU A 418 -18.04 -21.25 -25.14
N ARG A 419 -19.32 -21.65 -25.13
CA ARG A 419 -20.34 -21.10 -26.05
C ARG A 419 -20.50 -19.59 -25.89
N ARG A 420 -20.55 -19.09 -24.63
CA ARG A 420 -20.63 -17.65 -24.35
C ARG A 420 -19.40 -16.91 -24.84
N THR A 421 -18.20 -17.47 -24.62
CA THR A 421 -16.94 -16.91 -25.09
C THR A 421 -16.91 -16.76 -26.59
N LEU A 422 -17.27 -17.82 -27.34
CA LEU A 422 -17.32 -17.79 -28.80
C LEU A 422 -18.38 -16.81 -29.33
N ALA A 423 -19.54 -16.70 -28.67
CA ALA A 423 -20.56 -15.72 -29.03
C ALA A 423 -20.08 -14.27 -28.87
N LEU A 424 -19.40 -13.94 -27.74
CA LEU A 424 -18.82 -12.62 -27.50
C LEU A 424 -17.73 -12.26 -28.53
N LEU A 425 -16.94 -13.26 -28.95
CA LEU A 425 -15.90 -13.07 -29.97
C LEU A 425 -16.52 -12.91 -31.36
N ALA A 426 -17.57 -13.68 -31.69
CA ALA A 426 -18.32 -13.54 -32.95
C ALA A 426 -18.97 -12.16 -33.09
N ASP A 427 -19.62 -11.65 -32.03
CA ASP A 427 -20.17 -10.29 -31.97
C ASP A 427 -19.06 -9.22 -32.13
N ALA A 428 -17.85 -9.54 -31.75
CA ALA A 428 -16.68 -8.68 -31.92
C ALA A 428 -16.08 -8.76 -33.34
N GLY A 429 -16.57 -9.69 -34.20
CA GLY A 429 -16.09 -9.87 -35.57
C GLY A 429 -15.05 -10.98 -35.76
N TRP A 430 -14.85 -11.83 -34.75
CA TRP A 430 -13.94 -12.99 -34.80
C TRP A 430 -14.73 -14.26 -35.13
N LYS A 431 -14.28 -15.01 -36.12
CA LYS A 431 -14.96 -16.24 -36.58
C LYS A 431 -13.95 -17.38 -36.67
N LEU A 432 -14.41 -18.60 -36.38
CA LEU A 432 -13.58 -19.79 -36.52
C LEU A 432 -13.37 -20.08 -38.03
N SER A 433 -12.09 -20.22 -38.41
CA SER A 433 -11.67 -20.64 -39.76
C SER A 433 -10.62 -21.75 -39.59
N GLY A 434 -11.02 -22.99 -39.89
CA GLY A 434 -10.26 -24.16 -39.48
C GLY A 434 -10.15 -24.23 -37.96
N GLU A 435 -8.96 -24.35 -37.45
CA GLU A 435 -8.64 -24.42 -36.00
C GLU A 435 -8.36 -23.05 -35.37
N ARG A 436 -8.46 -21.94 -36.11
CA ARG A 436 -8.09 -20.59 -35.64
C ARG A 436 -9.28 -19.62 -35.69
N LEU A 437 -9.33 -18.74 -34.67
CA LEU A 437 -10.20 -17.58 -34.73
C LEU A 437 -9.55 -16.47 -35.56
N VAL A 438 -10.24 -15.97 -36.58
CA VAL A 438 -9.77 -14.93 -37.48
C VAL A 438 -10.72 -13.74 -37.53
N ASN A 439 -10.20 -12.57 -37.83
CA ASN A 439 -11.01 -11.36 -38.10
C ASN A 439 -11.54 -11.34 -39.56
N GLY A 440 -12.22 -10.27 -39.93
CA GLY A 440 -12.75 -10.11 -41.29
C GLY A 440 -11.69 -10.02 -42.40
N GLN A 441 -10.43 -9.80 -42.09
CA GLN A 441 -9.28 -9.79 -42.99
C GLN A 441 -8.53 -11.13 -43.03
N GLY A 442 -8.99 -12.14 -42.28
CA GLY A 442 -8.35 -13.45 -42.20
C GLY A 442 -7.14 -13.49 -41.21
N GLU A 443 -6.90 -12.43 -40.46
CA GLU A 443 -5.81 -12.39 -39.49
C GLU A 443 -6.18 -13.16 -38.23
N PRO A 444 -5.27 -14.03 -37.68
CA PRO A 444 -5.55 -14.83 -36.49
C PRO A 444 -5.61 -13.98 -35.23
N LEU A 445 -6.47 -14.40 -34.29
CA LEU A 445 -6.47 -13.84 -32.95
C LEU A 445 -5.27 -14.36 -32.17
N SER A 446 -4.21 -13.56 -32.14
CA SER A 446 -2.98 -13.89 -31.44
C SER A 446 -2.44 -12.69 -30.67
N PHE A 447 -1.80 -12.94 -29.51
CA PHE A 447 -1.21 -11.90 -28.68
C PHE A 447 -0.11 -12.47 -27.77
N GLU A 448 0.71 -11.56 -27.23
CA GLU A 448 1.78 -11.87 -26.29
C GLU A 448 1.36 -11.53 -24.85
N ILE A 449 1.67 -12.40 -23.90
CA ILE A 449 1.64 -12.11 -22.46
C ILE A 449 3.07 -11.90 -21.99
N LEU A 450 3.42 -10.65 -21.73
CA LEU A 450 4.78 -10.25 -21.33
C LEU A 450 4.99 -10.49 -19.83
N LEU A 451 6.05 -11.20 -19.47
CA LEU A 451 6.41 -11.59 -18.12
C LEU A 451 7.83 -11.16 -17.77
N VAL A 452 8.09 -10.98 -16.47
CA VAL A 452 9.42 -10.70 -15.90
C VAL A 452 9.90 -11.81 -14.96
N ASN A 453 8.98 -12.65 -14.48
CA ASN A 453 9.27 -13.74 -13.57
C ASN A 453 8.94 -15.09 -14.23
N PRO A 454 9.93 -15.93 -14.53
CA PRO A 454 9.69 -17.22 -15.20
C PRO A 454 8.79 -18.18 -14.42
N ASN A 455 8.71 -18.04 -13.08
CA ASN A 455 7.81 -18.87 -12.28
C ASN A 455 6.33 -18.67 -12.63
N LEU A 456 5.99 -17.54 -13.26
CA LEU A 456 4.61 -17.22 -13.68
C LEU A 456 4.21 -17.96 -14.96
N GLU A 457 5.16 -18.44 -15.77
CA GLU A 457 4.86 -19.23 -16.97
C GLU A 457 4.05 -20.48 -16.61
N ARG A 458 4.50 -21.24 -15.61
CA ARG A 458 3.79 -22.43 -15.13
C ARG A 458 2.35 -22.14 -14.69
N ILE A 459 2.09 -20.93 -14.20
CA ILE A 459 0.77 -20.53 -13.72
C ILE A 459 -0.13 -20.11 -14.88
N LEU A 460 0.44 -19.49 -15.92
CA LEU A 460 -0.30 -18.94 -17.05
C LEU A 460 -0.39 -19.91 -18.24
N GLN A 461 0.44 -20.96 -18.28
CA GLN A 461 0.40 -21.96 -19.32
C GLN A 461 -0.98 -22.61 -19.48
N PRO A 462 -1.69 -23.03 -18.40
CA PRO A 462 -3.05 -23.57 -18.53
C PRO A 462 -4.06 -22.57 -19.10
N TYR A 463 -3.89 -21.29 -18.82
CA TYR A 463 -4.72 -20.25 -19.44
C TYR A 463 -4.46 -20.14 -20.95
N ALA A 464 -3.20 -20.18 -21.38
CA ALA A 464 -2.84 -20.18 -22.80
C ALA A 464 -3.41 -21.44 -23.51
N GLU A 465 -3.37 -22.60 -22.86
CA GLU A 465 -3.94 -23.86 -23.37
C GLU A 465 -5.48 -23.79 -23.50
N ASN A 466 -6.17 -23.21 -22.49
CA ASN A 466 -7.61 -22.96 -22.58
C ASN A 466 -7.96 -22.05 -23.79
N LEU A 467 -7.17 -21.01 -24.03
CA LEU A 467 -7.34 -20.13 -25.19
C LEU A 467 -7.07 -20.87 -26.51
N ALA A 468 -6.03 -21.70 -26.56
CA ALA A 468 -5.70 -22.49 -27.74
C ALA A 468 -6.83 -23.47 -28.11
N SER A 469 -7.55 -24.03 -27.11
CA SER A 469 -8.69 -24.93 -27.34
C SER A 469 -9.84 -24.32 -28.12
N ILE A 470 -9.90 -22.99 -28.22
CA ILE A 470 -10.91 -22.25 -29.02
C ILE A 470 -10.29 -21.47 -30.18
N GLY A 471 -9.04 -21.79 -30.56
CA GLY A 471 -8.37 -21.21 -31.72
C GLY A 471 -7.71 -19.85 -31.48
N ILE A 472 -7.38 -19.49 -30.24
CA ILE A 472 -6.65 -18.27 -29.88
C ILE A 472 -5.21 -18.62 -29.51
N GLU A 473 -4.23 -17.93 -30.11
CA GLU A 473 -2.83 -18.09 -29.80
C GLU A 473 -2.35 -17.04 -28.78
N ALA A 474 -2.19 -17.43 -27.49
CA ALA A 474 -1.58 -16.61 -26.47
C ALA A 474 -0.16 -17.08 -26.18
N ARG A 475 0.83 -16.24 -26.49
CA ARG A 475 2.26 -16.56 -26.32
C ARG A 475 2.81 -15.98 -25.04
N LEU A 476 3.33 -16.83 -24.14
CA LEU A 476 4.03 -16.39 -22.94
C LEU A 476 5.45 -15.96 -23.31
N ARG A 477 5.86 -14.76 -22.90
CA ARG A 477 7.19 -14.25 -23.15
C ARG A 477 7.82 -13.64 -21.91
N THR A 478 8.77 -14.35 -21.33
CA THR A 478 9.58 -13.86 -20.23
C THR A 478 10.82 -13.13 -20.76
N VAL A 479 11.06 -11.93 -20.22
CA VAL A 479 12.21 -11.08 -20.54
C VAL A 479 12.90 -10.64 -19.25
N ASP A 480 14.14 -10.14 -19.36
CA ASP A 480 14.86 -9.58 -18.22
C ASP A 480 14.20 -8.28 -17.71
N ARG A 481 14.58 -7.85 -16.49
CA ARG A 481 13.98 -6.68 -15.82
C ARG A 481 14.18 -5.38 -16.58
N ALA A 482 15.32 -5.19 -17.27
CA ALA A 482 15.62 -3.95 -17.98
C ALA A 482 14.76 -3.86 -19.25
N GLN A 483 14.67 -4.95 -20.00
CA GLN A 483 13.81 -5.08 -21.18
C GLN A 483 12.33 -4.95 -20.80
N TYR A 484 11.89 -5.61 -19.71
CA TYR A 484 10.52 -5.51 -19.21
C TYR A 484 10.17 -4.06 -18.89
N LYS A 485 11.03 -3.37 -18.10
CA LYS A 485 10.82 -1.96 -17.74
C LYS A 485 10.77 -1.06 -18.98
N HIS A 486 11.68 -1.24 -19.91
CA HIS A 486 11.69 -0.47 -21.16
C HIS A 486 10.39 -0.64 -21.96
N ARG A 487 9.93 -1.88 -22.15
CA ARG A 487 8.67 -2.18 -22.83
C ARG A 487 7.45 -1.61 -22.10
N LEU A 488 7.42 -1.67 -20.77
CA LEU A 488 6.37 -1.04 -19.98
C LEU A 488 6.31 0.47 -20.17
N ASP A 489 7.46 1.15 -20.16
CA ASP A 489 7.54 2.61 -20.30
C ASP A 489 7.08 3.09 -21.69
N GLN A 490 7.25 2.26 -22.72
CA GLN A 490 6.79 2.54 -24.08
C GLN A 490 5.39 2.02 -24.36
N PHE A 491 4.75 1.30 -23.41
CA PHE A 491 3.50 0.56 -23.59
C PHE A 491 3.57 -0.46 -24.73
N ASP A 492 4.75 -1.04 -24.95
CA ASP A 492 5.01 -2.04 -25.99
C ASP A 492 4.76 -3.46 -25.47
N PHE A 493 3.51 -3.80 -25.31
CA PHE A 493 3.02 -5.13 -24.91
C PHE A 493 1.56 -5.27 -25.31
N ASP A 494 1.08 -6.49 -25.37
CA ASP A 494 -0.34 -6.79 -25.60
C ASP A 494 -1.06 -7.03 -24.25
N MET A 495 -0.58 -7.95 -23.46
CA MET A 495 -1.08 -8.25 -22.10
C MET A 495 0.10 -8.38 -21.13
N ILE A 496 -0.09 -7.97 -19.89
CA ILE A 496 0.92 -8.11 -18.82
C ILE A 496 0.28 -8.63 -17.54
N LEU A 497 1.03 -9.40 -16.76
CA LEU A 497 0.69 -9.64 -15.36
C LEU A 497 1.26 -8.50 -14.53
N LEU A 498 0.40 -7.79 -13.85
CA LEU A 498 0.74 -6.59 -13.10
C LEU A 498 0.19 -6.65 -11.69
N THR A 499 0.92 -6.03 -10.77
CA THR A 499 0.49 -5.83 -9.39
C THR A 499 0.51 -4.34 -9.07
N LEU A 500 -0.64 -3.77 -8.74
CA LEU A 500 -0.80 -2.37 -8.35
C LEU A 500 -0.95 -2.29 -6.83
N PRO A 501 -0.05 -1.59 -6.12
CA PRO A 501 -0.19 -1.36 -4.69
C PRO A 501 -1.50 -0.65 -4.34
N GLN A 502 -2.15 -1.09 -3.27
CA GLN A 502 -3.34 -0.45 -2.71
C GLN A 502 -3.08 0.02 -1.29
N THR A 503 -3.81 1.04 -0.85
CA THR A 503 -3.62 1.70 0.45
C THR A 503 -4.90 1.68 1.29
N LEU A 504 -4.75 1.95 2.59
CA LEU A 504 -5.90 2.15 3.50
C LEU A 504 -6.69 3.43 3.21
N SER A 505 -6.17 4.28 2.34
CA SER A 505 -6.85 5.51 1.89
C SER A 505 -6.48 5.78 0.43
N PRO A 506 -7.23 5.19 -0.53
CA PRO A 506 -7.03 5.44 -1.95
C PRO A 506 -7.07 6.93 -2.29
N GLY A 507 -6.14 7.37 -3.16
CA GLY A 507 -5.99 8.78 -3.49
C GLY A 507 -5.34 9.02 -4.85
N LEU A 508 -4.31 9.87 -4.90
CA LEU A 508 -3.65 10.29 -6.14
C LEU A 508 -3.01 9.14 -6.93
N GLU A 509 -2.62 8.05 -6.28
CA GLU A 509 -2.08 6.88 -6.97
C GLU A 509 -3.12 6.24 -7.90
N GLN A 510 -4.42 6.28 -7.53
CA GLN A 510 -5.50 5.77 -8.39
C GLN A 510 -5.64 6.61 -9.67
N TRP A 511 -5.43 7.91 -9.56
CA TRP A 511 -5.39 8.83 -10.70
C TRP A 511 -4.23 8.48 -11.64
N LEU A 512 -3.05 8.16 -11.10
CA LEU A 512 -1.90 7.72 -11.89
C LEU A 512 -2.15 6.38 -12.60
N TYR A 513 -2.91 5.48 -11.99
CA TYR A 513 -3.19 4.15 -12.55
C TYR A 513 -4.27 4.18 -13.64
N PHE A 514 -5.29 5.03 -13.52
CA PHE A 514 -6.52 4.86 -14.29
C PHE A 514 -7.00 6.10 -15.07
N HIS A 515 -6.51 7.31 -14.76
CA HIS A 515 -6.98 8.52 -15.42
C HIS A 515 -6.52 8.60 -16.89
N SER A 516 -7.42 9.09 -17.77
CA SER A 516 -7.21 9.16 -19.23
C SER A 516 -5.98 9.99 -19.63
N SER A 517 -5.63 11.05 -18.89
CA SER A 517 -4.43 11.85 -19.14
C SER A 517 -3.12 11.06 -19.02
N GLN A 518 -3.14 9.94 -18.28
CA GLN A 518 -1.99 9.05 -18.11
C GLN A 518 -1.92 7.97 -19.22
N ALA A 519 -3.01 7.80 -19.98
CA ALA A 519 -3.13 6.72 -20.95
C ALA A 519 -2.06 6.75 -22.07
N ARG A 520 -1.54 7.92 -22.42
CA ARG A 520 -0.52 8.09 -23.48
C ARG A 520 0.81 8.65 -22.98
N LEU A 521 0.93 8.88 -21.66
CA LEU A 521 2.15 9.42 -21.05
C LEU A 521 3.20 8.31 -20.93
N LYS A 522 4.21 8.32 -21.75
CA LYS A 522 5.33 7.35 -21.68
C LYS A 522 5.97 7.37 -20.29
N GLY A 523 6.24 6.19 -19.75
CA GLY A 523 6.67 6.04 -18.37
C GLY A 523 5.55 6.23 -17.31
N GLY A 524 4.32 6.54 -17.75
CA GLY A 524 3.14 6.60 -16.88
C GLY A 524 2.70 5.23 -16.39
N LYS A 525 1.78 5.22 -15.41
CA LYS A 525 1.32 3.99 -14.75
C LYS A 525 -0.04 3.49 -15.23
N ASN A 526 -0.71 4.19 -16.15
CA ASN A 526 -1.95 3.68 -16.75
C ASN A 526 -1.62 2.61 -17.80
N TYR A 527 -1.16 1.45 -17.34
CA TYR A 527 -0.69 0.36 -18.19
C TYR A 527 -1.79 -0.19 -19.09
N ALA A 528 -3.02 -0.28 -18.61
CA ALA A 528 -4.16 -0.75 -19.40
C ALA A 528 -4.59 0.21 -20.53
N GLY A 529 -4.14 1.47 -20.53
CA GLY A 529 -4.54 2.47 -21.52
C GLY A 529 -5.97 2.95 -21.33
N ILE A 530 -6.45 2.97 -20.09
CA ILE A 530 -7.82 3.38 -19.75
C ILE A 530 -8.04 4.83 -20.18
N SER A 531 -9.08 5.05 -20.98
CA SER A 531 -9.55 6.37 -21.37
C SER A 531 -11.08 6.34 -21.40
N HIS A 532 -11.70 6.66 -20.26
CA HIS A 532 -13.14 6.55 -20.10
C HIS A 532 -13.67 7.66 -19.18
N PRO A 533 -14.63 8.49 -19.62
CA PRO A 533 -15.07 9.66 -18.87
C PRO A 533 -15.74 9.33 -17.52
N ALA A 534 -16.32 8.14 -17.34
CA ALA A 534 -16.80 7.74 -16.02
C ALA A 534 -15.65 7.44 -15.06
N VAL A 535 -14.55 6.87 -15.54
CA VAL A 535 -13.35 6.64 -14.71
C VAL A 535 -12.76 7.97 -14.27
N ASP A 536 -12.58 8.91 -15.22
CA ASP A 536 -12.01 10.23 -14.92
C ASP A 536 -12.84 10.98 -13.87
N GLY A 537 -14.15 11.09 -14.06
CA GLY A 537 -15.00 11.82 -13.11
C GLY A 537 -15.18 11.12 -11.76
N LEU A 538 -15.06 9.79 -11.70
CA LEU A 538 -15.06 9.07 -10.42
C LEU A 538 -13.73 9.24 -9.67
N LEU A 539 -12.61 9.36 -10.38
CA LEU A 539 -11.32 9.73 -9.80
C LEU A 539 -11.34 11.16 -9.24
N ASP A 540 -11.97 12.10 -9.97
CA ASP A 540 -12.16 13.46 -9.46
C ASP A 540 -13.03 13.47 -8.19
N SER A 541 -14.11 12.68 -8.16
CA SER A 541 -14.98 12.51 -6.98
C SER A 541 -14.21 11.90 -5.80
N LEU A 542 -13.36 10.91 -6.06
CA LEU A 542 -12.49 10.29 -5.05
C LEU A 542 -11.54 11.31 -4.43
N LEU A 543 -10.87 12.11 -5.25
CA LEU A 543 -9.92 13.13 -4.78
C LEU A 543 -10.59 14.30 -4.06
N ALA A 544 -11.86 14.57 -4.39
CA ALA A 544 -12.66 15.63 -3.76
C ALA A 544 -13.37 15.18 -2.46
N ALA A 545 -13.35 13.90 -2.12
CA ALA A 545 -14.04 13.33 -0.97
C ALA A 545 -13.62 14.04 0.34
N GLN A 546 -14.60 14.44 1.13
CA GLN A 546 -14.41 15.10 2.43
C GLN A 546 -14.76 14.19 3.60
N THR A 547 -15.45 13.07 3.33
CA THR A 547 -15.76 12.05 4.34
C THR A 547 -15.31 10.67 3.88
N ARG A 548 -15.21 9.73 4.84
CA ARG A 548 -14.85 8.33 4.54
C ARG A 548 -15.91 7.65 3.69
N GLU A 549 -17.17 7.93 3.94
CA GLU A 549 -18.32 7.40 3.20
C GLU A 549 -18.26 7.84 1.74
N GLN A 550 -17.95 9.11 1.47
CA GLN A 550 -17.75 9.63 0.10
C GLN A 550 -16.57 8.96 -0.59
N GLN A 551 -15.46 8.77 0.12
CA GLN A 551 -14.28 8.08 -0.41
C GLN A 551 -14.63 6.63 -0.75
N ILE A 552 -15.33 5.91 0.13
CA ILE A 552 -15.79 4.54 -0.09
C ILE A 552 -16.73 4.49 -1.31
N ALA A 553 -17.72 5.37 -1.36
CA ALA A 553 -18.70 5.40 -2.46
C ALA A 553 -18.03 5.67 -3.82
N ALA A 554 -17.13 6.65 -3.89
CA ALA A 554 -16.39 6.99 -5.11
C ALA A 554 -15.46 5.84 -5.54
N THR A 555 -14.78 5.19 -4.59
CA THR A 555 -13.87 4.08 -4.88
C THR A 555 -14.64 2.83 -5.33
N ARG A 556 -15.77 2.50 -4.68
CA ARG A 556 -16.65 1.40 -5.11
C ARG A 556 -17.23 1.64 -6.49
N ALA A 557 -17.66 2.87 -6.77
CA ALA A 557 -18.14 3.23 -8.11
C ALA A 557 -17.04 3.06 -9.16
N LEU A 558 -15.81 3.48 -8.86
CA LEU A 558 -14.64 3.29 -9.73
C LEU A 558 -14.34 1.81 -9.93
N ASP A 559 -14.26 1.02 -8.87
CA ASP A 559 -14.04 -0.43 -8.90
C ASP A 559 -15.05 -1.12 -9.81
N ARG A 560 -16.33 -0.81 -9.62
CA ARG A 560 -17.41 -1.36 -10.43
C ARG A 560 -17.26 -1.04 -11.92
N VAL A 561 -16.90 0.20 -12.25
CA VAL A 561 -16.66 0.57 -13.65
C VAL A 561 -15.48 -0.19 -14.22
N LEU A 562 -14.37 -0.28 -13.50
CA LEU A 562 -13.17 -1.01 -13.94
C LEU A 562 -13.48 -2.49 -14.19
N LEU A 563 -14.22 -3.14 -13.29
CA LEU A 563 -14.64 -4.53 -13.41
C LEU A 563 -15.56 -4.74 -14.63
N TRP A 564 -16.63 -3.96 -14.78
CA TRP A 564 -17.59 -4.09 -15.88
C TRP A 564 -17.02 -3.69 -17.25
N GLN A 565 -15.91 -2.97 -17.28
CA GLN A 565 -15.16 -2.67 -18.50
C GLN A 565 -14.11 -3.74 -18.83
N HIS A 566 -13.85 -4.70 -17.95
CA HIS A 566 -12.91 -5.80 -18.14
C HIS A 566 -11.51 -5.34 -18.56
N TYR A 567 -10.94 -4.32 -17.89
CA TYR A 567 -9.58 -3.86 -18.19
C TYR A 567 -8.50 -4.83 -17.74
N SER A 568 -8.83 -5.72 -16.82
CA SER A 568 -7.96 -6.82 -16.38
C SER A 568 -8.77 -8.09 -16.12
N ILE A 569 -8.05 -9.21 -16.04
CA ILE A 569 -8.53 -10.45 -15.42
C ILE A 569 -7.97 -10.46 -14.01
N PRO A 570 -8.76 -10.12 -12.97
CA PRO A 570 -8.31 -10.19 -11.59
C PRO A 570 -7.88 -11.60 -11.24
N ASN A 571 -6.75 -11.72 -10.51
CA ASN A 571 -6.18 -13.01 -10.19
C ASN A 571 -6.66 -13.50 -8.81
N TRP A 572 -5.80 -13.45 -7.79
CA TRP A 572 -6.05 -13.99 -6.46
C TRP A 572 -5.39 -13.16 -5.38
N TYR A 573 -5.82 -13.36 -4.15
CA TYR A 573 -5.24 -12.74 -2.97
C TYR A 573 -5.38 -13.68 -1.75
N THR A 574 -4.73 -13.32 -0.64
CA THR A 574 -4.98 -13.88 0.68
C THR A 574 -5.27 -12.76 1.67
N GLY A 575 -6.30 -12.93 2.50
CA GLY A 575 -6.66 -12.03 3.61
C GLY A 575 -6.00 -12.41 4.93
N HIS A 576 -4.97 -13.25 4.90
CA HIS A 576 -4.30 -13.75 6.10
C HIS A 576 -2.78 -13.59 5.96
N HIS A 577 -2.13 -13.22 7.05
CA HIS A 577 -0.70 -13.41 7.20
C HIS A 577 -0.45 -14.88 7.53
N ARG A 578 0.38 -15.55 6.75
CA ARG A 578 0.90 -16.89 7.06
C ARG A 578 2.18 -16.73 7.83
N LEU A 579 2.11 -17.04 9.11
CA LEU A 579 3.17 -16.74 10.05
C LEU A 579 3.65 -18.00 10.74
N ALA A 580 4.97 -18.21 10.75
CA ALA A 580 5.62 -19.19 11.59
C ALA A 580 6.59 -18.50 12.54
N TYR A 581 6.53 -18.82 13.83
CA TYR A 581 7.38 -18.18 14.84
C TYR A 581 7.70 -19.12 16.00
N ARG A 582 8.84 -18.89 16.65
CA ARG A 582 9.24 -19.65 17.84
C ARG A 582 8.29 -19.37 19.00
N ASN A 583 7.85 -20.43 19.68
CA ASN A 583 6.87 -20.38 20.78
C ASN A 583 7.39 -19.74 22.06
N LYS A 584 8.25 -18.77 21.95
CA LYS A 584 8.81 -17.97 23.05
C LYS A 584 8.23 -16.55 23.13
N PHE A 585 7.34 -16.18 22.21
CA PHE A 585 6.75 -14.85 22.14
C PHE A 585 5.34 -14.81 22.68
N ALA A 586 4.98 -13.66 23.22
CA ALA A 586 3.62 -13.30 23.60
C ALA A 586 3.24 -11.95 23.01
N PHE A 587 1.95 -11.73 22.81
CA PHE A 587 1.34 -10.50 22.31
C PHE A 587 -0.12 -10.45 22.77
N VAL A 588 -0.73 -9.25 22.80
CA VAL A 588 -2.14 -9.09 23.21
C VAL A 588 -3.06 -9.64 22.13
N ARG A 589 -2.99 -9.04 20.95
CA ARG A 589 -3.74 -9.42 19.75
C ARG A 589 -3.05 -8.84 18.53
N THR A 590 -3.34 -9.40 17.37
CA THR A 590 -2.91 -8.81 16.12
C THR A 590 -3.94 -7.76 15.68
N PRO A 591 -3.54 -6.52 15.48
CA PRO A 591 -4.44 -5.48 14.98
C PRO A 591 -4.77 -5.70 13.50
N PRO A 592 -5.91 -5.16 12.99
CA PRO A 592 -6.39 -5.49 11.65
C PRO A 592 -5.52 -4.98 10.50
N TYR A 593 -4.68 -3.96 10.73
CA TYR A 593 -3.90 -3.29 9.68
C TYR A 593 -2.38 -3.47 9.81
N THR A 594 -1.90 -4.27 10.74
CA THR A 594 -0.49 -4.61 10.92
C THR A 594 -0.34 -5.93 11.66
N LEU A 595 0.82 -6.58 11.56
CA LEU A 595 1.14 -7.74 12.41
C LEU A 595 1.39 -7.34 13.88
N GLY A 596 1.60 -6.07 14.17
CA GLY A 596 1.81 -5.58 15.54
C GLY A 596 3.09 -6.06 16.20
N LEU A 597 4.09 -6.50 15.44
CA LEU A 597 5.35 -7.07 15.96
C LEU A 597 6.11 -6.16 16.92
N ARG A 598 5.91 -4.84 16.79
CA ARG A 598 6.49 -3.86 17.71
C ARG A 598 6.02 -4.01 19.15
N ALA A 599 4.85 -4.62 19.37
CA ALA A 599 4.27 -4.85 20.70
C ALA A 599 4.48 -6.29 21.22
N TRP A 600 5.16 -7.15 20.45
CA TRP A 600 5.50 -8.48 20.90
C TRP A 600 6.61 -8.45 21.97
N TRP A 601 6.62 -9.45 22.87
CA TRP A 601 7.63 -9.60 23.91
C TRP A 601 8.00 -11.07 24.11
N LEU A 602 9.12 -11.34 24.79
CA LEU A 602 9.47 -12.68 25.21
C LEU A 602 8.61 -13.10 26.41
N LYS A 603 8.04 -14.30 26.36
CA LYS A 603 7.41 -14.92 27.53
C LYS A 603 8.43 -14.95 28.67
N PRO A 604 8.03 -14.70 29.93
CA PRO A 604 8.89 -14.97 31.04
C PRO A 604 9.36 -16.43 30.98
N THR A 605 10.66 -16.67 31.13
CA THR A 605 11.18 -18.03 31.28
C THR A 605 10.58 -18.57 32.57
N GLU A 606 9.80 -19.63 32.52
CA GLU A 606 9.45 -20.38 33.73
C GLU A 606 10.78 -20.74 34.38
N LYS A 607 11.07 -20.15 35.55
CA LYS A 607 12.18 -20.62 36.37
C LYS A 607 11.85 -22.09 36.65
N ALA A 608 12.69 -22.99 36.12
CA ALA A 608 12.67 -24.36 36.56
C ALA A 608 12.65 -24.36 38.10
N GLN A 609 11.54 -24.77 38.69
CA GLN A 609 11.40 -25.00 40.12
C GLN A 609 12.26 -26.18 40.53
#